data_06ed05981b145154d4651273f69e18fe
#
_entry.id   06ed05981b145154d4651273f69e18fe
#
_cell.length_a   1.000
_cell.length_b   1.000
_cell.length_c   1.000
_cell.angle_alpha   90.00
_cell.angle_beta   90.00
_cell.angle_gamma   90.00
#
_symmetry.space_group_name_H-M   'P 1'
#
loop_
_entity.id
_entity.type
_entity.pdbx_description
1 polymer ?
#
loop_
_entity_poly.entity_id
_entity_poly.type
_entity_poly.pdbx_seq_one_letter_code
_entity_poly.pdbx_strand_id
1 'polypeptide(L)'
;MSKSHPRWRLAKKILTWLFFIAVIVLLVVYAKKVDWEEAWKVIRDYNRVALLSAVGLVVVSYLIYGCYDLLARFYCGHKLAKRQVMLVSFICYAFNLTLSTWVGGIGMRYRLYSRLGLPGSTITRIFSLSITTNWLGYILLAGTIFTAGVVELPDHWYVDQTTLRILGIGLLMIIAVYLWFCAFAKHRHMTIKGQKLVLPSWKFALAQMLISSVNWMVMGAIIWLLLGQSVNYFFVLGVLLVSSIAGVIVHIPAGIGVLEAVFIALLAGEHTSKGSIIAALLAYRVLYYFIPLLLALICYLLLESQAKKLRAKNEAAM
;
A
#
# COMPACT_ATOMS: atom_id res chain seq x y z
N MET A 1 -4.47 -26.20 -29.28
CA MET A 1 -4.78 -24.76 -29.41
C MET A 1 -6.30 -24.58 -29.39
N SER A 2 -6.89 -24.30 -28.22
CA SER A 2 -8.34 -24.11 -28.07
C SER A 2 -8.72 -22.76 -28.71
N LYS A 3 -9.54 -22.81 -29.76
CA LYS A 3 -10.14 -21.61 -30.39
C LYS A 3 -11.07 -20.94 -29.37
N SER A 4 -10.63 -19.89 -28.71
CA SER A 4 -11.47 -19.10 -27.80
C SER A 4 -12.68 -18.55 -28.59
N HIS A 5 -13.90 -18.87 -28.14
CA HIS A 5 -15.15 -18.40 -28.74
C HIS A 5 -15.14 -16.89 -28.97
N PRO A 6 -15.65 -16.38 -30.12
CA PRO A 6 -15.65 -14.96 -30.47
C PRO A 6 -16.34 -14.09 -29.40
N ARG A 7 -17.37 -14.61 -28.73
CA ARG A 7 -18.06 -13.97 -27.59
C ARG A 7 -17.12 -13.73 -26.40
N TRP A 8 -16.17 -14.63 -26.13
CA TRP A 8 -15.20 -14.49 -25.04
C TRP A 8 -14.14 -13.40 -25.33
N ARG A 9 -13.75 -13.23 -26.60
CA ARG A 9 -12.86 -12.14 -27.02
C ARG A 9 -13.56 -10.77 -26.90
N LEU A 10 -14.83 -10.70 -27.28
CA LEU A 10 -15.64 -9.49 -27.16
C LEU A 10 -15.85 -9.12 -25.69
N ALA A 11 -16.22 -10.09 -24.85
CA ALA A 11 -16.37 -9.89 -23.40
C ALA A 11 -15.08 -9.37 -22.76
N LYS A 12 -13.93 -9.95 -23.09
CA LYS A 12 -12.62 -9.44 -22.62
C LYS A 12 -12.34 -8.01 -23.08
N LYS A 13 -12.70 -7.66 -24.31
CA LYS A 13 -12.50 -6.31 -24.83
C LYS A 13 -13.41 -5.30 -24.11
N ILE A 14 -14.68 -5.65 -23.91
CA ILE A 14 -15.64 -4.83 -23.17
C ILE A 14 -15.17 -4.65 -21.72
N LEU A 15 -14.80 -5.72 -21.04
CA LEU A 15 -14.30 -5.64 -19.66
C LEU A 15 -13.05 -4.76 -19.56
N THR A 16 -12.17 -4.80 -20.55
CA THR A 16 -11.00 -3.94 -20.63
C THR A 16 -11.39 -2.46 -20.74
N TRP A 17 -12.33 -2.13 -21.61
CA TRP A 17 -12.80 -0.75 -21.77
C TRP A 17 -13.55 -0.25 -20.53
N LEU A 18 -14.41 -1.07 -19.95
CA LEU A 18 -15.09 -0.77 -18.68
C LEU A 18 -14.09 -0.49 -17.55
N PHE A 19 -13.02 -1.28 -17.48
CA PHE A 19 -11.95 -1.05 -16.49
C PHE A 19 -11.27 0.31 -16.71
N PHE A 20 -10.94 0.68 -17.97
CA PHE A 20 -10.34 1.98 -18.25
C PHE A 20 -11.29 3.13 -17.95
N ILE A 21 -12.55 3.01 -18.33
CA ILE A 21 -13.56 4.03 -18.04
C ILE A 21 -13.70 4.18 -16.51
N ALA A 22 -13.78 3.08 -15.76
CA ALA A 22 -13.84 3.13 -14.31
C ALA A 22 -12.61 3.82 -13.69
N VAL A 23 -11.40 3.52 -14.18
CA VAL A 23 -10.17 4.18 -13.73
C VAL A 23 -10.23 5.68 -14.01
N ILE A 24 -10.60 6.08 -15.22
CA ILE A 24 -10.70 7.51 -15.59
C ILE A 24 -11.76 8.22 -14.75
N VAL A 25 -12.93 7.63 -14.57
CA VAL A 25 -14.00 8.20 -13.74
C VAL A 25 -13.54 8.37 -12.30
N LEU A 26 -12.91 7.35 -11.71
CA LEU A 26 -12.38 7.43 -10.35
C LEU A 26 -11.29 8.50 -10.22
N LEU A 27 -10.39 8.62 -11.21
CA LEU A 27 -9.38 9.67 -11.24
C LEU A 27 -9.98 11.06 -11.30
N VAL A 28 -11.00 11.27 -12.16
CA VAL A 28 -11.71 12.55 -12.27
C VAL A 28 -12.47 12.89 -10.98
N VAL A 29 -13.17 11.91 -10.40
CA VAL A 29 -13.88 12.11 -9.13
C VAL A 29 -12.91 12.46 -8.00
N TYR A 30 -11.76 11.78 -7.95
CA TYR A 30 -10.72 12.06 -6.97
C TYR A 30 -10.11 13.46 -7.19
N ALA A 31 -9.75 13.81 -8.43
CA ALA A 31 -9.19 15.11 -8.76
C ALA A 31 -10.14 16.28 -8.42
N LYS A 32 -11.46 16.10 -8.59
CA LYS A 32 -12.47 17.12 -8.22
C LYS A 32 -12.64 17.32 -6.73
N LYS A 33 -12.25 16.34 -5.88
CA LYS A 33 -12.35 16.45 -4.43
C LYS A 33 -11.16 17.16 -3.78
N VAL A 34 -10.10 17.37 -4.53
CA VAL A 34 -8.89 18.06 -4.06
C VAL A 34 -8.98 19.53 -4.41
N ASP A 35 -8.78 20.39 -3.41
CA ASP A 35 -8.56 21.81 -3.64
C ASP A 35 -7.12 22.02 -4.14
N TRP A 36 -6.98 22.11 -5.45
CA TRP A 36 -5.69 22.25 -6.12
C TRP A 36 -5.02 23.60 -5.86
N GLU A 37 -5.81 24.64 -5.65
CA GLU A 37 -5.30 25.98 -5.36
C GLU A 37 -4.67 26.03 -3.98
N GLU A 38 -5.36 25.48 -2.97
CA GLU A 38 -4.85 25.33 -1.62
C GLU A 38 -3.63 24.38 -1.59
N ALA A 39 -3.71 23.25 -2.30
CA ALA A 39 -2.60 22.29 -2.40
C ALA A 39 -1.32 22.94 -2.96
N TRP A 40 -1.46 23.74 -4.02
CA TRP A 40 -0.34 24.44 -4.64
C TRP A 40 0.25 25.51 -3.74
N LYS A 41 -0.60 26.29 -3.07
CA LYS A 41 -0.19 27.31 -2.10
C LYS A 41 0.62 26.69 -0.95
N VAL A 42 0.10 25.60 -0.37
CA VAL A 42 0.77 24.87 0.72
C VAL A 42 2.15 24.40 0.29
N ILE A 43 2.29 23.77 -0.89
CA ILE A 43 3.58 23.26 -1.38
C ILE A 43 4.58 24.40 -1.62
N ARG A 44 4.12 25.52 -2.13
CA ARG A 44 4.96 26.69 -2.42
C ARG A 44 5.54 27.32 -1.15
N ASP A 45 4.77 27.32 -0.08
CA ASP A 45 5.13 27.94 1.19
C ASP A 45 5.97 27.01 2.09
N TYR A 46 6.12 25.72 1.69
CA TYR A 46 6.90 24.74 2.46
C TYR A 46 8.40 25.02 2.45
N ASN A 47 9.05 24.68 3.56
CA ASN A 47 10.51 24.64 3.63
C ASN A 47 11.05 23.65 2.58
N ARG A 48 11.90 24.14 1.67
CA ARG A 48 12.45 23.35 0.55
C ARG A 48 13.20 22.10 1.02
N VAL A 49 13.92 22.18 2.14
CA VAL A 49 14.68 21.03 2.68
C VAL A 49 13.72 19.95 3.17
N ALA A 50 12.68 20.32 3.91
CA ALA A 50 11.66 19.39 4.38
C ALA A 50 10.93 18.73 3.19
N LEU A 51 10.59 19.51 2.16
CA LEU A 51 9.92 19.01 0.96
C LEU A 51 10.80 18.02 0.18
N LEU A 52 12.07 18.35 -0.06
CA LEU A 52 13.01 17.47 -0.75
C LEU A 52 13.28 16.19 0.04
N SER A 53 13.42 16.28 1.36
CA SER A 53 13.57 15.12 2.23
C SER A 53 12.33 14.24 2.19
N ALA A 54 11.12 14.81 2.22
CA ALA A 54 9.87 14.09 2.06
C ALA A 54 9.79 13.36 0.69
N VAL A 55 10.17 14.04 -0.41
CA VAL A 55 10.24 13.41 -1.74
C VAL A 55 11.23 12.23 -1.75
N GLY A 56 12.40 12.40 -1.15
CA GLY A 56 13.39 11.31 -1.00
C GLY A 56 12.79 10.09 -0.27
N LEU A 57 12.09 10.32 0.84
CA LEU A 57 11.41 9.26 1.59
C LEU A 57 10.25 8.62 0.81
N VAL A 58 9.53 9.39 -0.02
CA VAL A 58 8.51 8.84 -0.92
C VAL A 58 9.15 7.84 -1.89
N VAL A 59 10.26 8.21 -2.53
CA VAL A 59 10.98 7.30 -3.43
C VAL A 59 11.43 6.04 -2.68
N VAL A 60 12.00 6.19 -1.49
CA VAL A 60 12.41 5.06 -0.64
C VAL A 60 11.22 4.15 -0.31
N SER A 61 10.08 4.70 0.10
CA SER A 61 8.87 3.92 0.39
C SER A 61 8.38 3.13 -0.82
N TYR A 62 8.33 3.72 -2.00
CA TYR A 62 7.93 3.03 -3.22
C TYR A 62 8.92 1.92 -3.63
N LEU A 63 10.21 2.12 -3.42
CA LEU A 63 11.22 1.08 -3.63
C LEU A 63 11.05 -0.08 -2.64
N ILE A 64 10.83 0.23 -1.36
CA ILE A 64 10.56 -0.78 -0.32
C ILE A 64 9.29 -1.56 -0.67
N TYR A 65 8.22 -0.89 -1.09
CA TYR A 65 7.01 -1.59 -1.51
C TYR A 65 7.24 -2.49 -2.73
N GLY A 66 8.10 -2.06 -3.66
CA GLY A 66 8.56 -2.90 -4.77
C GLY A 66 9.23 -4.20 -4.31
N CYS A 67 9.91 -4.17 -3.16
CA CYS A 67 10.51 -5.37 -2.57
C CYS A 67 9.47 -6.41 -2.12
N TYR A 68 8.19 -6.03 -1.87
CA TYR A 68 7.14 -7.02 -1.57
C TYR A 68 6.91 -7.96 -2.75
N ASP A 69 6.80 -7.42 -3.96
CA ASP A 69 6.64 -8.23 -5.16
C ASP A 69 7.93 -8.94 -5.56
N LEU A 70 9.12 -8.40 -5.21
CA LEU A 70 10.39 -9.13 -5.37
C LEU A 70 10.51 -10.33 -4.41
N LEU A 71 10.06 -10.19 -3.16
CA LEU A 71 9.95 -11.33 -2.23
C LEU A 71 8.98 -12.37 -2.78
N ALA A 72 7.82 -11.92 -3.29
CA ALA A 72 6.85 -12.80 -3.92
C ALA A 72 7.42 -13.48 -5.16
N ARG A 73 8.23 -12.77 -5.97
CA ARG A 73 8.97 -13.35 -7.11
C ARG A 73 9.88 -14.50 -6.66
N PHE A 74 10.66 -14.26 -5.61
CA PHE A 74 11.55 -15.28 -5.05
C PHE A 74 10.76 -16.50 -4.57
N TYR A 75 9.68 -16.27 -3.83
CA TYR A 75 8.83 -17.31 -3.26
C TYR A 75 8.08 -18.13 -4.33
N CYS A 76 7.56 -17.49 -5.35
CA CYS A 76 6.84 -18.14 -6.46
C CYS A 76 7.78 -18.76 -7.51
N GLY A 77 9.07 -18.44 -7.49
CA GLY A 77 10.07 -18.97 -8.41
C GLY A 77 9.92 -18.53 -9.87
N HIS A 78 9.16 -17.43 -10.15
CA HIS A 78 9.01 -16.97 -11.53
C HIS A 78 10.23 -16.17 -12.02
N LYS A 79 10.49 -16.23 -13.34
CA LYS A 79 11.72 -15.71 -13.93
C LYS A 79 11.63 -14.29 -14.51
N LEU A 80 10.54 -13.56 -14.32
CA LEU A 80 10.46 -12.18 -14.80
C LEU A 80 11.64 -11.34 -14.30
N ALA A 81 12.13 -10.43 -15.14
CA ALA A 81 13.24 -9.56 -14.76
C ALA A 81 12.86 -8.69 -13.54
N LYS A 82 13.80 -8.52 -12.60
CA LYS A 82 13.57 -7.72 -11.38
C LYS A 82 13.02 -6.32 -11.69
N ARG A 83 13.54 -5.67 -12.75
CA ARG A 83 13.06 -4.34 -13.21
C ARG A 83 11.59 -4.35 -13.62
N GLN A 84 11.13 -5.43 -14.30
CA GLN A 84 9.72 -5.56 -14.68
C GLN A 84 8.83 -5.72 -13.44
N VAL A 85 9.27 -6.51 -12.46
CA VAL A 85 8.55 -6.70 -11.19
C VAL A 85 8.45 -5.38 -10.42
N MET A 86 9.55 -4.64 -10.28
CA MET A 86 9.57 -3.33 -9.61
C MET A 86 8.65 -2.33 -10.30
N LEU A 87 8.68 -2.27 -11.64
CA LEU A 87 7.82 -1.37 -12.42
C LEU A 87 6.33 -1.72 -12.23
N VAL A 88 5.98 -3.01 -12.32
CA VAL A 88 4.59 -3.46 -12.10
C VAL A 88 4.14 -3.14 -10.68
N SER A 89 4.99 -3.43 -9.68
CA SER A 89 4.68 -3.13 -8.29
C SER A 89 4.47 -1.64 -8.05
N PHE A 90 5.33 -0.78 -8.60
CA PHE A 90 5.19 0.69 -8.55
C PHE A 90 3.83 1.14 -9.11
N ILE A 91 3.48 0.70 -10.32
CA ILE A 91 2.22 1.05 -10.96
C ILE A 91 1.05 0.56 -10.08
N CYS A 92 1.06 -0.71 -9.69
CA CYS A 92 -0.02 -1.29 -8.88
C CYS A 92 -0.19 -0.57 -7.53
N TYR A 93 0.89 -0.16 -6.88
CA TYR A 93 0.83 0.51 -5.60
C TYR A 93 0.25 1.92 -5.71
N ALA A 94 0.72 2.71 -6.68
CA ALA A 94 0.20 4.05 -6.91
C ALA A 94 -1.31 4.04 -7.20
N PHE A 95 -1.76 3.11 -8.04
CA PHE A 95 -3.19 2.95 -8.32
C PHE A 95 -3.97 2.39 -7.12
N ASN A 96 -3.38 1.49 -6.32
CA ASN A 96 -4.02 0.94 -5.13
C ASN A 96 -4.28 2.01 -4.07
N LEU A 97 -3.31 2.87 -3.81
CA LEU A 97 -3.43 3.95 -2.84
C LEU A 97 -4.52 4.96 -3.21
N THR A 98 -4.69 5.23 -4.50
CA THR A 98 -5.56 6.30 -4.98
C THR A 98 -6.97 5.81 -5.30
N LEU A 99 -7.10 4.67 -5.96
CA LEU A 99 -8.41 4.22 -6.47
C LEU A 99 -9.08 3.21 -5.54
N SER A 100 -8.49 2.07 -5.34
CA SER A 100 -8.88 1.05 -4.36
C SER A 100 -8.03 -0.21 -4.53
N THR A 101 -8.05 -1.09 -3.52
CA THR A 101 -7.40 -2.40 -3.58
C THR A 101 -7.96 -3.29 -4.71
N TRP A 102 -9.25 -3.17 -5.04
CA TRP A 102 -9.85 -3.94 -6.12
C TRP A 102 -9.30 -3.54 -7.49
N VAL A 103 -9.21 -2.25 -7.76
CA VAL A 103 -8.73 -1.72 -9.04
C VAL A 103 -7.21 -1.76 -9.12
N GLY A 104 -6.52 -1.05 -8.22
CA GLY A 104 -5.07 -0.91 -8.22
C GLY A 104 -4.35 -2.17 -7.73
N GLY A 105 -4.80 -2.73 -6.61
CA GLY A 105 -4.18 -3.91 -6.02
C GLY A 105 -4.36 -5.16 -6.87
N ILE A 106 -5.60 -5.56 -7.15
CA ILE A 106 -5.94 -6.79 -7.87
C ILE A 106 -5.94 -6.56 -9.37
N GLY A 107 -6.81 -5.66 -9.86
CA GLY A 107 -7.08 -5.50 -11.28
C GLY A 107 -5.82 -5.19 -12.09
N MET A 108 -5.01 -4.21 -11.63
CA MET A 108 -3.77 -3.84 -12.30
C MET A 108 -2.71 -4.95 -12.25
N ARG A 109 -2.57 -5.68 -11.11
CA ARG A 109 -1.63 -6.81 -11.03
C ARG A 109 -2.00 -7.91 -12.02
N TYR A 110 -3.28 -8.33 -12.06
CA TYR A 110 -3.73 -9.32 -13.00
C TYR A 110 -3.52 -8.88 -14.44
N ARG A 111 -3.83 -7.61 -14.75
CA ARG A 111 -3.63 -7.07 -16.08
C ARG A 111 -2.16 -7.07 -16.48
N LEU A 112 -1.29 -6.47 -15.68
CA LEU A 112 0.10 -6.26 -16.06
C LEU A 112 0.92 -7.55 -16.05
N TYR A 113 0.81 -8.37 -15.00
CA TYR A 113 1.54 -9.64 -14.94
C TYR A 113 1.08 -10.65 -15.98
N SER A 114 -0.22 -10.70 -16.32
CA SER A 114 -0.70 -11.57 -17.41
C SER A 114 -0.21 -11.10 -18.78
N ARG A 115 -0.07 -9.79 -18.98
CA ARG A 115 0.55 -9.22 -20.19
C ARG A 115 2.03 -9.61 -20.33
N LEU A 116 2.72 -9.76 -19.19
CA LEU A 116 4.12 -10.23 -19.16
C LEU A 116 4.28 -11.76 -19.23
N GLY A 117 3.18 -12.53 -19.29
CA GLY A 117 3.18 -13.98 -19.50
C GLY A 117 2.96 -14.82 -18.23
N LEU A 118 2.74 -14.22 -17.05
CA LEU A 118 2.48 -15.00 -15.85
C LEU A 118 1.08 -15.62 -15.83
N PRO A 119 0.92 -16.88 -15.36
CA PRO A 119 -0.37 -17.51 -15.18
C PRO A 119 -1.13 -16.90 -13.98
N GLY A 120 -2.46 -16.91 -14.04
CA GLY A 120 -3.32 -16.32 -13.01
C GLY A 120 -3.05 -16.85 -11.60
N SER A 121 -2.75 -18.15 -11.45
CA SER A 121 -2.41 -18.76 -10.15
C SER A 121 -1.16 -18.14 -9.52
N THR A 122 -0.13 -17.84 -10.31
CA THR A 122 1.07 -17.15 -9.85
C THR A 122 0.76 -15.71 -9.45
N ILE A 123 -0.07 -15.01 -10.24
CA ILE A 123 -0.48 -13.62 -9.96
C ILE A 123 -1.26 -13.56 -8.63
N THR A 124 -2.19 -14.51 -8.39
CA THR A 124 -2.89 -14.61 -7.12
C THR A 124 -1.93 -14.76 -5.95
N ARG A 125 -0.92 -15.63 -6.08
CA ARG A 125 0.10 -15.83 -5.03
C ARG A 125 0.91 -14.57 -4.76
N ILE A 126 1.36 -13.87 -5.82
CA ILE A 126 2.07 -12.58 -5.69
C ILE A 126 1.22 -11.58 -4.92
N PHE A 127 -0.05 -11.43 -5.31
CA PHE A 127 -0.97 -10.51 -4.65
C PHE A 127 -1.21 -10.89 -3.18
N SER A 128 -1.48 -12.15 -2.88
CA SER A 128 -1.70 -12.64 -1.51
C SER A 128 -0.46 -12.39 -0.63
N LEU A 129 0.74 -12.69 -1.15
CA LEU A 129 1.98 -12.44 -0.42
C LEU A 129 2.22 -10.94 -0.19
N SER A 130 1.95 -10.09 -1.18
CA SER A 130 2.11 -8.64 -1.05
C SER A 130 1.18 -8.06 0.01
N ILE A 131 -0.10 -8.47 0.02
CA ILE A 131 -1.06 -8.05 1.07
C ILE A 131 -0.62 -8.58 2.43
N THR A 132 -0.30 -9.86 2.54
CA THR A 132 0.15 -10.44 3.82
C THR A 132 1.38 -9.70 4.34
N THR A 133 2.36 -9.41 3.49
CA THR A 133 3.55 -8.63 3.85
C THR A 133 3.16 -7.28 4.43
N ASN A 134 2.27 -6.54 3.76
CA ASN A 134 1.81 -5.23 4.23
C ASN A 134 1.14 -5.30 5.61
N TRP A 135 0.25 -6.26 5.81
CA TRP A 135 -0.46 -6.42 7.07
C TRP A 135 0.44 -6.90 8.21
N LEU A 136 1.43 -7.75 7.94
CA LEU A 136 2.37 -8.22 8.98
C LEU A 136 3.15 -7.06 9.61
N GLY A 137 3.67 -6.13 8.80
CA GLY A 137 4.35 -4.95 9.33
C GLY A 137 3.40 -3.99 10.05
N TYR A 138 2.19 -3.79 9.52
CA TYR A 138 1.15 -3.00 10.18
C TYR A 138 0.83 -3.59 11.57
N ILE A 139 0.51 -4.88 11.66
CA ILE A 139 0.11 -5.56 12.90
C ILE A 139 1.25 -5.51 13.92
N LEU A 140 2.50 -5.70 13.50
CA LEU A 140 3.65 -5.61 14.38
C LEU A 140 3.82 -4.21 14.96
N LEU A 141 3.79 -3.17 14.12
CA LEU A 141 3.96 -1.79 14.58
C LEU A 141 2.77 -1.29 15.40
N ALA A 142 1.54 -1.55 14.94
CA ALA A 142 0.34 -1.20 15.69
C ALA A 142 0.31 -1.91 17.05
N GLY A 143 0.62 -3.21 17.05
CA GLY A 143 0.73 -3.97 18.29
C GLY A 143 1.74 -3.38 19.26
N THR A 144 2.93 -3.02 18.79
CA THR A 144 3.98 -2.41 19.61
C THR A 144 3.59 -1.03 20.14
N ILE A 145 3.15 -0.14 19.27
CA ILE A 145 2.82 1.26 19.60
C ILE A 145 1.61 1.34 20.53
N PHE A 146 0.56 0.55 20.26
CA PHE A 146 -0.64 0.54 21.09
C PHE A 146 -0.40 -0.06 22.48
N THR A 147 0.38 -1.16 22.56
CA THR A 147 0.76 -1.75 23.85
C THR A 147 1.63 -0.80 24.66
N ALA A 148 2.55 -0.09 24.02
CA ALA A 148 3.38 0.93 24.68
C ALA A 148 2.60 2.16 25.17
N GLY A 149 1.35 2.35 24.70
CA GLY A 149 0.51 3.48 25.12
C GLY A 149 0.98 4.84 24.58
N VAL A 150 1.67 4.83 23.44
CA VAL A 150 2.22 6.05 22.81
C VAL A 150 1.12 6.94 22.25
N VAL A 151 -0.01 6.35 21.84
CA VAL A 151 -1.18 7.10 21.33
C VAL A 151 -2.14 7.35 22.49
N GLU A 152 -2.31 8.61 22.84
CA GLU A 152 -3.32 9.05 23.80
C GLU A 152 -4.62 9.33 23.07
N LEU A 153 -5.70 8.66 23.48
CA LEU A 153 -7.02 8.85 22.91
C LEU A 153 -7.83 9.86 23.73
N PRO A 154 -8.65 10.70 23.09
CA PRO A 154 -9.55 11.60 23.80
C PRO A 154 -10.57 10.85 24.66
N ASP A 155 -10.83 11.35 25.88
CA ASP A 155 -11.74 10.73 26.86
C ASP A 155 -13.17 10.50 26.37
N HIS A 156 -13.61 11.24 25.35
CA HIS A 156 -14.95 11.14 24.77
C HIS A 156 -15.07 10.09 23.66
N TRP A 157 -13.98 9.35 23.36
CA TRP A 157 -14.04 8.28 22.37
C TRP A 157 -14.54 6.98 23.00
N TYR A 158 -15.24 6.15 22.21
CA TYR A 158 -15.74 4.82 22.63
C TYR A 158 -14.63 3.83 22.97
N VAL A 159 -13.40 4.11 22.58
CA VAL A 159 -12.20 3.30 22.84
C VAL A 159 -11.33 4.05 23.83
N ASP A 160 -11.17 3.49 25.01
CA ASP A 160 -10.27 3.99 26.04
C ASP A 160 -8.84 3.48 25.86
N GLN A 161 -7.90 4.06 26.61
CA GLN A 161 -6.49 3.71 26.55
C GLN A 161 -6.24 2.23 26.89
N THR A 162 -7.01 1.65 27.81
CA THR A 162 -6.91 0.26 28.22
C THR A 162 -7.31 -0.68 27.10
N THR A 163 -8.42 -0.38 26.42
CA THR A 163 -8.89 -1.14 25.25
C THR A 163 -7.86 -1.10 24.11
N LEU A 164 -7.24 0.07 23.85
CA LEU A 164 -6.20 0.20 22.84
C LEU A 164 -4.96 -0.67 23.18
N ARG A 165 -4.54 -0.70 24.45
CA ARG A 165 -3.44 -1.58 24.91
C ARG A 165 -3.78 -3.05 24.77
N ILE A 166 -4.98 -3.47 25.15
CA ILE A 166 -5.44 -4.85 25.00
C ILE A 166 -5.45 -5.25 23.52
N LEU A 167 -5.95 -4.36 22.64
CA LEU A 167 -5.89 -4.56 21.19
C LEU A 167 -4.43 -4.74 20.73
N GLY A 168 -3.52 -3.88 21.20
CA GLY A 168 -2.08 -3.99 20.88
C GLY A 168 -1.49 -5.33 21.26
N ILE A 169 -1.77 -5.81 22.48
CA ILE A 169 -1.33 -7.13 22.97
C ILE A 169 -1.92 -8.23 22.07
N GLY A 170 -3.20 -8.16 21.72
CA GLY A 170 -3.85 -9.10 20.81
C GLY A 170 -3.18 -9.16 19.44
N LEU A 171 -2.80 -8.00 18.87
CA LEU A 171 -2.04 -7.93 17.63
C LEU A 171 -0.66 -8.59 17.72
N LEU A 172 0.07 -8.35 18.81
CA LEU A 172 1.36 -9.02 19.05
C LEU A 172 1.22 -10.54 19.24
N MET A 173 0.15 -10.99 19.87
CA MET A 173 -0.17 -12.42 19.99
C MET A 173 -0.42 -13.04 18.60
N ILE A 174 -1.13 -12.36 17.70
CA ILE A 174 -1.33 -12.83 16.32
C ILE A 174 0.03 -13.01 15.62
N ILE A 175 0.95 -12.05 15.76
CA ILE A 175 2.31 -12.14 15.21
C ILE A 175 3.08 -13.32 15.82
N ALA A 176 3.03 -13.50 17.14
CA ALA A 176 3.71 -14.59 17.82
C ALA A 176 3.19 -15.97 17.34
N VAL A 177 1.88 -16.14 17.23
CA VAL A 177 1.24 -17.35 16.71
C VAL A 177 1.63 -17.59 15.25
N TYR A 178 1.60 -16.55 14.41
CA TYR A 178 2.02 -16.67 13.01
C TYR A 178 3.48 -17.14 12.88
N LEU A 179 4.40 -16.52 13.63
CA LEU A 179 5.82 -16.90 13.62
C LEU A 179 6.02 -18.31 14.16
N TRP A 180 5.29 -18.69 15.19
CA TRP A 180 5.31 -20.04 15.73
C TRP A 180 4.92 -21.08 14.69
N PHE A 181 3.83 -20.84 13.94
CA PHE A 181 3.44 -21.70 12.82
C PHE A 181 4.51 -21.73 11.71
N CYS A 182 5.11 -20.60 11.36
CA CYS A 182 6.18 -20.55 10.36
C CYS A 182 7.45 -21.29 10.77
N ALA A 183 7.71 -21.38 12.10
CA ALA A 183 8.88 -22.05 12.66
C ALA A 183 8.66 -23.57 12.85
N PHE A 184 7.52 -23.97 13.39
CA PHE A 184 7.30 -25.33 13.93
C PHE A 184 6.28 -26.17 13.14
N ALA A 185 5.54 -25.63 12.14
CA ALA A 185 4.59 -26.42 11.40
C ALA A 185 5.27 -27.55 10.62
N LYS A 186 4.96 -28.81 10.98
CA LYS A 186 5.44 -30.02 10.29
C LYS A 186 4.89 -30.12 8.86
N HIS A 187 3.64 -29.70 8.65
CA HIS A 187 2.98 -29.68 7.34
C HIS A 187 2.85 -28.24 6.84
N ARG A 188 3.79 -27.83 5.98
CA ARG A 188 3.79 -26.49 5.39
C ARG A 188 2.77 -26.30 4.25
N HIS A 189 2.16 -27.38 3.80
CA HIS A 189 1.19 -27.38 2.71
C HIS A 189 -0.23 -27.44 3.31
N MET A 190 -0.95 -26.33 3.21
CA MET A 190 -2.37 -26.27 3.55
C MET A 190 -3.17 -26.15 2.25
N THR A 191 -4.17 -27.00 2.06
CA THR A 191 -5.09 -26.87 0.93
C THR A 191 -6.36 -26.22 1.40
N ILE A 192 -6.56 -24.93 1.07
CA ILE A 192 -7.78 -24.19 1.41
C ILE A 192 -8.53 -23.92 0.11
N LYS A 193 -9.77 -24.42 0.01
CA LYS A 193 -10.64 -24.29 -1.18
C LYS A 193 -9.94 -24.68 -2.50
N GLY A 194 -9.18 -25.78 -2.50
CA GLY A 194 -8.48 -26.28 -3.67
C GLY A 194 -7.19 -25.55 -4.06
N GLN A 195 -6.81 -24.52 -3.33
CA GLN A 195 -5.53 -23.81 -3.50
C GLN A 195 -4.50 -24.33 -2.48
N LYS A 196 -3.34 -24.75 -2.98
CA LYS A 196 -2.21 -25.13 -2.13
C LYS A 196 -1.55 -23.86 -1.60
N LEU A 197 -1.84 -23.53 -0.36
CA LEU A 197 -1.11 -22.50 0.39
C LEU A 197 0.09 -23.18 1.06
N VAL A 198 1.26 -22.63 0.85
CA VAL A 198 2.49 -23.08 1.51
C VAL A 198 2.85 -22.03 2.55
N LEU A 199 2.99 -22.43 3.81
CA LEU A 199 3.47 -21.53 4.86
C LEU A 199 4.93 -21.16 4.56
N PRO A 200 5.28 -19.87 4.59
CA PRO A 200 6.67 -19.46 4.40
C PRO A 200 7.56 -19.92 5.57
N SER A 201 8.87 -19.92 5.33
CA SER A 201 9.82 -20.15 6.42
C SER A 201 9.80 -18.96 7.40
N TRP A 202 10.17 -19.22 8.67
CA TRP A 202 10.24 -18.16 9.67
C TRP A 202 11.18 -17.01 9.28
N LYS A 203 12.30 -17.31 8.58
CA LYS A 203 13.22 -16.30 8.06
C LYS A 203 12.54 -15.40 6.98
N PHE A 204 11.72 -16.02 6.12
CA PHE A 204 10.96 -15.28 5.13
C PHE A 204 9.87 -14.42 5.78
N ALA A 205 9.17 -14.94 6.78
CA ALA A 205 8.19 -14.20 7.56
C ALA A 205 8.80 -12.98 8.28
N LEU A 206 9.98 -13.14 8.88
CA LEU A 206 10.73 -12.03 9.49
C LEU A 206 11.13 -10.98 8.44
N ALA A 207 11.60 -11.40 7.26
CA ALA A 207 11.93 -10.46 6.19
C ALA A 207 10.70 -9.67 5.72
N GLN A 208 9.52 -10.32 5.59
CA GLN A 208 8.27 -9.64 5.28
C GLN A 208 7.91 -8.59 6.34
N MET A 209 7.98 -8.97 7.62
CA MET A 209 7.70 -8.06 8.74
C MET A 209 8.64 -6.87 8.74
N LEU A 210 9.95 -7.11 8.64
CA LEU A 210 10.96 -6.06 8.67
C LEU A 210 10.74 -5.05 7.53
N ILE A 211 10.64 -5.54 6.29
CA ILE A 211 10.48 -4.69 5.11
C ILE A 211 9.17 -3.87 5.20
N SER A 212 8.09 -4.49 5.65
CA SER A 212 6.81 -3.80 5.79
C SER A 212 6.80 -2.81 6.94
N SER A 213 7.38 -3.16 8.10
CA SER A 213 7.50 -2.22 9.22
C SER A 213 8.32 -0.99 8.83
N VAL A 214 9.46 -1.18 8.15
CA VAL A 214 10.25 -0.06 7.64
C VAL A 214 9.44 0.81 6.68
N ASN A 215 8.63 0.21 5.79
CA ASN A 215 7.77 1.00 4.90
C ASN A 215 6.76 1.87 5.66
N TRP A 216 6.06 1.32 6.66
CA TRP A 216 5.13 2.07 7.49
C TRP A 216 5.83 3.16 8.30
N MET A 217 7.03 2.88 8.82
CA MET A 217 7.86 3.88 9.50
C MET A 217 8.27 5.02 8.56
N VAL A 218 8.65 4.71 7.32
CA VAL A 218 8.96 5.74 6.30
C VAL A 218 7.72 6.58 5.99
N MET A 219 6.54 5.98 5.86
CA MET A 219 5.29 6.73 5.64
C MET A 219 5.00 7.68 6.83
N GLY A 220 5.17 7.22 8.06
CA GLY A 220 5.08 8.06 9.27
C GLY A 220 6.10 9.20 9.27
N ALA A 221 7.34 8.91 8.85
CA ALA A 221 8.41 9.91 8.77
C ALA A 221 8.13 11.01 7.74
N ILE A 222 7.49 10.69 6.61
CA ILE A 222 7.08 11.69 5.62
C ILE A 222 6.10 12.68 6.26
N ILE A 223 5.06 12.19 6.95
CA ILE A 223 4.07 13.06 7.60
C ILE A 223 4.72 13.86 8.73
N TRP A 224 5.57 13.22 9.53
CA TRP A 224 6.28 13.86 10.62
C TRP A 224 7.18 15.03 10.15
N LEU A 225 7.90 14.85 9.04
CA LEU A 225 8.67 15.92 8.40
C LEU A 225 7.78 17.06 7.90
N LEU A 226 6.65 16.72 7.29
CA LEU A 226 5.69 17.70 6.79
C LEU A 226 4.96 18.44 7.93
N LEU A 227 4.84 17.86 9.12
CA LEU A 227 4.37 18.53 10.33
C LEU A 227 5.43 19.43 10.99
N GLY A 228 6.59 19.60 10.35
CA GLY A 228 7.68 20.41 10.87
C GLY A 228 8.35 19.84 12.12
N GLN A 229 8.21 18.53 12.36
CA GLN A 229 8.80 17.81 13.51
C GLN A 229 8.33 18.34 14.88
N SER A 230 7.18 19.00 14.92
CA SER A 230 6.63 19.64 16.11
C SER A 230 6.08 18.65 17.14
N VAL A 231 5.89 17.41 16.77
CA VAL A 231 5.29 16.33 17.58
C VAL A 231 6.23 15.12 17.63
N ASN A 232 6.04 14.26 18.64
CA ASN A 232 6.81 13.03 18.73
C ASN A 232 6.55 12.12 17.50
N TYR A 233 7.62 11.59 16.91
CA TYR A 233 7.54 10.73 15.73
C TYR A 233 6.69 9.47 15.93
N PHE A 234 6.85 8.78 17.07
CA PHE A 234 6.09 7.55 17.32
C PHE A 234 4.61 7.82 17.56
N PHE A 235 4.27 9.01 18.06
CA PHE A 235 2.90 9.44 18.15
C PHE A 235 2.29 9.67 16.76
N VAL A 236 2.99 10.37 15.86
CA VAL A 236 2.56 10.56 14.45
C VAL A 236 2.40 9.22 13.74
N LEU A 237 3.35 8.29 13.93
CA LEU A 237 3.26 6.93 13.38
C LEU A 237 2.02 6.20 13.92
N GLY A 238 1.77 6.28 15.23
CA GLY A 238 0.59 5.68 15.86
C GLY A 238 -0.72 6.23 15.31
N VAL A 239 -0.81 7.56 15.14
CA VAL A 239 -1.97 8.23 14.55
C VAL A 239 -2.17 7.80 13.09
N LEU A 240 -1.10 7.63 12.32
CA LEU A 240 -1.17 7.08 10.96
C LEU A 240 -1.73 5.66 10.96
N LEU A 241 -1.32 4.80 11.90
CA LEU A 241 -1.82 3.44 12.00
C LEU A 241 -3.31 3.41 12.39
N VAL A 242 -3.74 4.24 13.35
CA VAL A 242 -5.16 4.41 13.70
C VAL A 242 -5.97 4.91 12.50
N SER A 243 -5.47 5.93 11.79
CA SER A 243 -6.13 6.47 10.60
C SER A 243 -6.27 5.44 9.50
N SER A 244 -5.26 4.60 9.32
CA SER A 244 -5.24 3.58 8.26
C SER A 244 -6.29 2.51 8.49
N ILE A 245 -6.44 2.01 9.72
CA ILE A 245 -7.49 1.03 10.03
C ILE A 245 -8.89 1.65 9.97
N ALA A 246 -9.04 2.91 10.42
CA ALA A 246 -10.29 3.65 10.27
C ALA A 246 -10.68 3.79 8.79
N GLY A 247 -9.74 4.12 7.91
CA GLY A 247 -9.95 4.19 6.47
C GLY A 247 -10.40 2.86 5.85
N VAL A 248 -9.82 1.75 6.32
CA VAL A 248 -10.23 0.40 5.89
C VAL A 248 -11.67 0.08 6.35
N ILE A 249 -12.04 0.42 7.58
CA ILE A 249 -13.38 0.18 8.13
C ILE A 249 -14.43 1.01 7.38
N VAL A 250 -14.15 2.27 7.13
CA VAL A 250 -15.09 3.20 6.45
C VAL A 250 -15.19 2.94 4.94
N HIS A 251 -14.24 2.19 4.35
CA HIS A 251 -14.20 1.86 2.92
C HIS A 251 -14.17 3.08 1.98
N ILE A 252 -13.64 4.22 2.44
CA ILE A 252 -13.47 5.42 1.59
C ILE A 252 -12.21 5.29 0.74
N PRO A 253 -12.31 5.42 -0.60
CA PRO A 253 -11.14 5.41 -1.48
C PRO A 253 -10.11 6.47 -1.05
N ALA A 254 -8.84 6.09 -1.03
CA ALA A 254 -7.72 6.93 -0.58
C ALA A 254 -7.84 7.46 0.86
N GLY A 255 -8.82 6.99 1.66
CA GLY A 255 -9.06 7.48 3.03
C GLY A 255 -9.33 8.98 3.11
N ILE A 256 -9.95 9.59 2.06
CA ILE A 256 -10.20 11.04 2.01
C ILE A 256 -11.16 11.44 3.15
N GLY A 257 -10.73 12.40 3.93
CA GLY A 257 -11.48 12.89 5.09
C GLY A 257 -11.22 12.08 6.36
N VAL A 258 -10.97 10.77 6.27
CA VAL A 258 -10.71 9.92 7.44
C VAL A 258 -9.33 10.19 8.02
N LEU A 259 -8.30 10.26 7.17
CA LEU A 259 -6.94 10.58 7.59
C LEU A 259 -6.91 11.96 8.28
N GLU A 260 -7.49 12.97 7.65
CA GLU A 260 -7.57 14.32 8.17
C GLU A 260 -8.34 14.37 9.50
N ALA A 261 -9.50 13.73 9.58
CA ALA A 261 -10.33 13.73 10.79
C ALA A 261 -9.60 13.11 11.99
N VAL A 262 -8.95 11.97 11.80
CA VAL A 262 -8.21 11.28 12.87
C VAL A 262 -6.97 12.10 13.29
N PHE A 263 -6.21 12.62 12.32
CA PHE A 263 -5.05 13.47 12.63
C PHE A 263 -5.46 14.75 13.38
N ILE A 264 -6.52 15.43 12.95
CA ILE A 264 -7.03 16.61 13.63
C ILE A 264 -7.52 16.25 15.05
N ALA A 265 -8.26 15.16 15.19
CA ALA A 265 -8.80 14.75 16.48
C ALA A 265 -7.71 14.39 17.50
N LEU A 266 -6.58 13.86 17.06
CA LEU A 266 -5.51 13.38 17.94
C LEU A 266 -4.33 14.35 18.09
N LEU A 267 -4.05 15.20 17.08
CA LEU A 267 -2.90 16.10 17.09
C LEU A 267 -3.26 17.57 17.30
N ALA A 268 -4.50 18.00 17.03
CA ALA A 268 -4.85 19.40 17.17
C ALA A 268 -4.86 19.82 18.65
N GLY A 269 -4.06 20.78 19.02
CA GLY A 269 -3.91 21.27 20.39
C GLY A 269 -3.00 22.48 20.46
N GLU A 270 -2.39 22.71 21.62
CA GLU A 270 -1.54 23.89 21.86
C GLU A 270 -0.30 23.96 20.95
N HIS A 271 0.25 22.81 20.56
CA HIS A 271 1.50 22.75 19.79
C HIS A 271 1.29 22.58 18.27
N THR A 272 0.09 22.20 17.82
CA THR A 272 -0.17 21.96 16.40
C THR A 272 -1.54 22.46 16.00
N SER A 273 -1.58 23.49 15.13
CA SER A 273 -2.84 24.05 14.65
C SER A 273 -3.53 23.11 13.65
N LYS A 274 -4.86 23.17 13.58
CA LYS A 274 -5.65 22.45 12.58
C LYS A 274 -5.18 22.77 11.15
N GLY A 275 -4.85 24.03 10.87
CA GLY A 275 -4.34 24.46 9.57
C GLY A 275 -3.02 23.78 9.20
N SER A 276 -2.07 23.70 10.14
CA SER A 276 -0.79 23.02 9.91
C SER A 276 -0.97 21.52 9.65
N ILE A 277 -1.89 20.86 10.34
CA ILE A 277 -2.20 19.44 10.12
C ILE A 277 -2.79 19.24 8.72
N ILE A 278 -3.77 20.04 8.33
CA ILE A 278 -4.40 19.96 6.99
C ILE A 278 -3.36 20.22 5.92
N ALA A 279 -2.52 21.26 6.08
CA ALA A 279 -1.46 21.58 5.14
C ALA A 279 -0.46 20.42 4.98
N ALA A 280 -0.02 19.81 6.08
CA ALA A 280 0.89 18.66 6.05
C ALA A 280 0.28 17.45 5.35
N LEU A 281 -0.98 17.13 5.66
CA LEU A 281 -1.66 15.98 5.02
C LEU A 281 -1.99 16.24 3.55
N LEU A 282 -2.27 17.48 3.17
CA LEU A 282 -2.45 17.87 1.79
C LEU A 282 -1.14 17.72 0.99
N ALA A 283 -0.02 18.23 1.53
CA ALA A 283 1.30 18.02 0.97
C ALA A 283 1.64 16.52 0.85
N TYR A 284 1.35 15.73 1.90
CA TYR A 284 1.52 14.27 1.87
C TYR A 284 0.72 13.63 0.74
N ARG A 285 -0.55 14.03 0.51
CA ARG A 285 -1.36 13.51 -0.60
C ARG A 285 -0.77 13.84 -1.96
N VAL A 286 -0.28 15.06 -2.14
CA VAL A 286 0.35 15.45 -3.40
C VAL A 286 1.59 14.63 -3.66
N LEU A 287 2.49 14.53 -2.68
CA LEU A 287 3.79 13.86 -2.82
C LEU A 287 3.67 12.33 -2.88
N TYR A 288 2.80 11.74 -2.07
CA TYR A 288 2.74 10.30 -1.89
C TYR A 288 1.66 9.61 -2.75
N TYR A 289 0.62 10.34 -3.17
CA TYR A 289 -0.48 9.80 -3.97
C TYR A 289 -0.48 10.34 -5.40
N PHE A 290 -0.57 11.68 -5.58
CA PHE A 290 -0.79 12.26 -6.90
C PHE A 290 0.43 12.19 -7.82
N ILE A 291 1.59 12.65 -7.37
CA ILE A 291 2.80 12.64 -8.19
C ILE A 291 3.16 11.20 -8.60
N PRO A 292 3.22 10.21 -7.68
CA PRO A 292 3.46 8.83 -8.07
C PRO A 292 2.38 8.26 -9.00
N LEU A 293 1.11 8.64 -8.83
CA LEU A 293 0.03 8.19 -9.71
C LEU A 293 0.21 8.68 -11.14
N LEU A 294 0.56 9.95 -11.33
CA LEU A 294 0.84 10.51 -12.67
C LEU A 294 2.02 9.81 -13.34
N LEU A 295 3.10 9.59 -12.59
CA LEU A 295 4.25 8.83 -13.06
C LEU A 295 3.88 7.37 -13.37
N ALA A 296 3.07 6.74 -12.52
CA ALA A 296 2.61 5.38 -12.72
C ALA A 296 1.71 5.26 -13.95
N LEU A 297 0.90 6.27 -14.26
CA LEU A 297 0.08 6.30 -15.49
C LEU A 297 0.97 6.34 -16.73
N ILE A 298 2.00 7.18 -16.75
CA ILE A 298 2.97 7.22 -17.85
C ILE A 298 3.68 5.86 -17.99
N CYS A 299 4.19 5.32 -16.89
CA CYS A 299 4.84 4.01 -16.87
C CYS A 299 3.91 2.88 -17.34
N TYR A 300 2.62 2.94 -16.97
CA TYR A 300 1.62 2.00 -17.41
C TYR A 300 1.42 2.03 -18.93
N LEU A 301 1.27 3.22 -19.52
CA LEU A 301 1.11 3.38 -20.98
C LEU A 301 2.35 2.86 -21.73
N LEU A 302 3.55 3.17 -21.24
CA LEU A 302 4.81 2.68 -21.81
C LEU A 302 4.92 1.14 -21.72
N LEU A 303 4.58 0.56 -20.57
CA LEU A 303 4.62 -0.89 -20.39
C LEU A 303 3.58 -1.60 -21.27
N GLU A 304 2.38 -1.06 -21.38
CA GLU A 304 1.31 -1.61 -22.23
C GLU A 304 1.70 -1.57 -23.72
N SER A 305 2.35 -0.48 -24.19
CA SER A 305 2.83 -0.36 -25.58
C SER A 305 3.91 -1.40 -25.90
N GLN A 306 4.74 -1.76 -24.94
CA GLN A 306 5.85 -2.72 -25.12
C GLN A 306 5.48 -4.15 -24.69
N ALA A 307 4.27 -4.39 -24.16
CA ALA A 307 3.89 -5.64 -23.53
C ALA A 307 4.06 -6.86 -24.44
N LYS A 308 3.72 -6.76 -25.74
CA LYS A 308 3.89 -7.86 -26.70
C LYS A 308 5.36 -8.27 -26.88
N LYS A 309 6.26 -7.28 -27.03
CA LYS A 309 7.71 -7.50 -27.17
C LYS A 309 8.32 -8.10 -25.90
N LEU A 310 7.93 -7.56 -24.74
CA LEU A 310 8.39 -8.05 -23.44
C LEU A 310 7.92 -9.49 -23.16
N ARG A 311 6.68 -9.80 -23.52
CA ARG A 311 6.14 -11.15 -23.37
C ARG A 311 6.92 -12.18 -24.20
N ALA A 312 7.14 -11.90 -25.49
CA ALA A 312 7.92 -12.79 -26.35
C ALA A 312 9.34 -13.04 -25.80
N LYS A 313 9.99 -11.98 -25.27
CA LYS A 313 11.30 -12.12 -24.62
C LYS A 313 11.23 -12.97 -23.33
N ASN A 314 10.19 -12.80 -22.53
CA ASN A 314 10.03 -13.56 -21.29
C ASN A 314 9.72 -15.04 -21.56
N GLU A 315 8.89 -15.34 -22.58
CA GLU A 315 8.58 -16.72 -23.01
C GLU A 315 9.82 -17.44 -23.53
N ALA A 316 10.75 -16.73 -24.20
CA ALA A 316 12.02 -17.29 -24.65
C ALA A 316 13.03 -17.53 -23.49
N ALA A 317 12.84 -16.90 -22.33
CA ALA A 317 13.74 -17.01 -21.16
C ALA A 317 13.22 -17.98 -20.08
N MET A 318 11.97 -18.46 -20.21
CA MET A 318 11.35 -19.46 -19.33
C MET A 318 11.61 -20.88 -19.78
#